data_a0076d3470784a27960277fb0d67bb3c
#
_entry.id   a0076d3470784a27960277fb0d67bb3c
#
_cell.length_a   1.000
_cell.length_b   1.000
_cell.length_c   1.000
_cell.angle_alpha   90.00
_cell.angle_beta   90.00
_cell.angle_gamma   90.00
#
_symmetry.space_group_name_H-M   'P 1'
#
loop_
_entity.id
_entity.type
_entity.pdbx_description
1 polymer ?
#
loop_
_entity_poly.entity_id
_entity_poly.type
_entity_poly.pdbx_seq_one_letter_code
_entity_poly.pdbx_strand_id
1 'polypeptide(L)'
;VKIIWYEPEDNTSGVELFTRLNIGRIPLTNSELVRALFLSRNSDLTPAEQLEIAAEWDSIEKELHQPSFWAFLTNYQPENYPNRIDLLFDLMAGGKSRDKYATFFYFNNKIKEKERKKKNARLIFLLLGFL
;
A
#
# COMPACT_ATOMS: atom_id res chain seq x y z
N VAL A 1 24.31 14.53 11.37
CA VAL A 1 23.42 13.58 10.68
C VAL A 1 24.11 12.23 10.64
N LYS A 2 23.52 11.24 11.31
CA LYS A 2 24.04 9.87 11.25
C LYS A 2 23.37 9.15 10.10
N ILE A 3 24.15 8.73 9.12
CA ILE A 3 23.68 7.90 8.00
C ILE A 3 23.95 6.45 8.37
N ILE A 4 22.90 5.63 8.39
CA ILE A 4 23.01 4.18 8.55
C ILE A 4 23.06 3.58 7.14
N TRP A 5 24.23 3.03 6.78
CA TRP A 5 24.38 2.24 5.57
C TRP A 5 24.06 0.79 5.88
N TYR A 6 23.18 0.18 5.13
CA TYR A 6 22.85 -1.23 5.23
C TYR A 6 22.88 -1.86 3.83
N GLU A 7 23.71 -2.86 3.67
CA GLU A 7 23.80 -3.66 2.46
C GLU A 7 23.12 -5.01 2.73
N PRO A 8 21.95 -5.30 2.12
CA PRO A 8 21.27 -6.57 2.33
C PRO A 8 22.04 -7.71 1.68
N GLU A 9 22.02 -8.89 2.31
CA GLU A 9 22.51 -10.12 1.69
C GLU A 9 21.69 -10.43 0.43
N ASP A 10 22.32 -10.96 -0.61
CA ASP A 10 21.76 -11.14 -1.96
C ASP A 10 20.43 -11.92 -2.05
N ASN A 11 20.01 -12.60 -1.00
CA ASN A 11 18.77 -13.39 -0.93
C ASN A 11 17.65 -12.76 -0.09
N THR A 12 17.84 -11.57 0.46
CA THR A 12 16.81 -10.94 1.28
C THR A 12 15.80 -10.24 0.38
N SER A 13 14.52 -10.65 0.43
CA SER A 13 13.44 -9.92 -0.23
C SER A 13 13.40 -8.48 0.26
N GLY A 14 13.33 -7.50 -0.67
CA GLY A 14 13.21 -6.08 -0.32
C GLY A 14 12.06 -5.79 0.65
N VAL A 15 11.00 -6.59 0.58
CA VAL A 15 9.84 -6.56 1.49
C VAL A 15 10.22 -7.01 2.90
N GLU A 16 10.98 -8.09 3.03
CA GLU A 16 11.44 -8.60 4.32
C GLU A 16 12.39 -7.61 4.99
N LEU A 17 13.31 -7.03 4.24
CA LEU A 17 14.19 -5.97 4.71
C LEU A 17 13.40 -4.75 5.19
N PHE A 18 12.42 -4.32 4.40
CA PHE A 18 11.57 -3.17 4.72
C PHE A 18 10.79 -3.39 6.02
N THR A 19 10.23 -4.58 6.19
CA THR A 19 9.50 -4.99 7.41
C THR A 19 10.42 -4.99 8.63
N ARG A 20 11.64 -5.49 8.51
CA ARG A 20 12.64 -5.51 9.58
C ARG A 20 13.11 -4.11 9.97
N LEU A 21 13.37 -3.23 9.01
CA LEU A 21 13.80 -1.85 9.27
C LEU A 21 12.70 -1.00 9.91
N ASN A 22 11.44 -1.41 9.75
CA ASN A 22 10.28 -0.70 10.28
C ASN A 22 9.96 -1.02 11.75
N ILE A 23 10.53 -2.09 12.31
CA ILE A 23 10.21 -2.57 13.67
C ILE A 23 10.67 -1.61 14.79
N GLY A 24 11.56 -0.68 14.52
CA GLY A 24 12.11 0.25 15.53
C GLY A 24 11.65 1.71 15.45
N ARG A 25 10.68 2.03 14.56
CA ARG A 25 10.19 3.40 14.32
C ARG A 25 8.67 3.45 14.35
N ILE A 26 8.08 4.62 14.04
CA ILE A 26 6.65 4.72 13.77
C ILE A 26 6.36 3.76 12.61
N PRO A 27 5.63 2.66 12.86
CA PRO A 27 5.47 1.62 11.86
C PRO A 27 4.62 2.14 10.68
N LEU A 28 5.07 1.87 9.46
CA LEU A 28 4.31 2.16 8.26
C LEU A 28 2.98 1.39 8.29
N THR A 29 1.95 2.00 7.74
CA THR A 29 0.65 1.37 7.55
C THR A 29 0.69 0.39 6.37
N ASN A 30 -0.34 -0.46 6.25
CA ASN A 30 -0.45 -1.39 5.13
C ASN A 30 -0.47 -0.66 3.78
N SER A 31 -1.21 0.46 3.70
CA SER A 31 -1.29 1.26 2.47
C SER A 31 0.04 1.90 2.10
N GLU A 32 0.80 2.40 3.07
CA GLU A 32 2.15 2.94 2.82
C GLU A 32 3.10 1.87 2.30
N LEU A 33 3.04 0.66 2.84
CA LEU A 33 3.82 -0.49 2.38
C LEU A 33 3.43 -0.89 0.94
N VAL A 34 2.13 -0.94 0.63
CA VAL A 34 1.63 -1.23 -0.73
C VAL A 34 2.06 -0.13 -1.70
N ARG A 35 1.93 1.15 -1.31
CA ARG A 35 2.40 2.29 -2.12
C ARG A 35 3.89 2.16 -2.44
N ALA A 36 4.71 1.79 -1.46
CA ALA A 36 6.14 1.58 -1.67
C ALA A 36 6.45 0.48 -2.69
N LEU A 37 5.65 -0.60 -2.75
CA LEU A 37 5.79 -1.63 -3.78
C LEU A 37 5.55 -1.07 -5.18
N PHE A 38 4.51 -0.28 -5.38
CA PHE A 38 4.20 0.31 -6.69
C PHE A 38 5.24 1.33 -7.15
N LEU A 39 5.77 2.12 -6.23
CA LEU A 39 6.74 3.18 -6.52
C LEU A 39 8.19 2.70 -6.45
N SER A 40 8.43 1.42 -6.20
CA SER A 40 9.79 0.87 -6.16
C SER A 40 10.45 0.90 -7.54
N ARG A 41 11.79 1.00 -7.55
CA ARG A 41 12.58 0.98 -8.80
C ARG A 41 12.49 -0.36 -9.54
N ASN A 42 12.11 -1.42 -8.84
CA ASN A 42 11.97 -2.77 -9.38
C ASN A 42 10.53 -3.06 -9.86
N SER A 43 9.64 -2.06 -9.82
CA SER A 43 8.31 -2.22 -10.41
C SER A 43 8.41 -2.16 -11.93
N ASP A 44 7.60 -2.96 -12.64
CA ASP A 44 7.49 -2.94 -14.09
C ASP A 44 6.82 -1.66 -14.63
N LEU A 45 6.57 -0.67 -13.75
CA LEU A 45 5.91 0.59 -14.07
C LEU A 45 6.90 1.61 -14.60
N THR A 46 6.52 2.32 -15.63
CA THR A 46 7.25 3.48 -16.13
C THR A 46 7.17 4.65 -15.13
N PRO A 47 8.14 5.59 -15.14
CA PRO A 47 8.07 6.79 -14.29
C PRO A 47 6.78 7.60 -14.47
N ALA A 48 6.21 7.65 -15.68
CA ALA A 48 4.94 8.32 -15.95
C ALA A 48 3.77 7.61 -15.26
N GLU A 49 3.70 6.29 -15.34
CA GLU A 49 2.69 5.48 -14.64
C GLU A 49 2.83 5.59 -13.11
N GLN A 50 4.04 5.63 -12.59
CA GLN A 50 4.28 5.84 -11.15
C GLN A 50 3.77 7.20 -10.68
N LEU A 51 3.95 8.25 -11.48
CA LEU A 51 3.46 9.59 -11.17
C LEU A 51 1.92 9.65 -11.21
N GLU A 52 1.30 9.01 -12.19
CA GLU A 52 -0.16 8.89 -12.31
C GLU A 52 -0.74 8.19 -11.08
N ILE A 53 -0.15 7.07 -10.69
CA ILE A 53 -0.51 6.31 -9.49
C ILE A 53 -0.41 7.19 -8.24
N ALA A 54 0.67 7.92 -8.08
CA ALA A 54 0.85 8.81 -6.92
C ALA A 54 -0.23 9.90 -6.86
N ALA A 55 -0.56 10.50 -8.00
CA ALA A 55 -1.59 11.54 -8.08
C ALA A 55 -2.99 11.01 -7.77
N GLU A 56 -3.34 9.84 -8.32
CA GLU A 56 -4.62 9.19 -8.01
C GLU A 56 -4.73 8.78 -6.54
N TRP A 57 -3.65 8.26 -5.96
CA TRP A 57 -3.60 7.93 -4.55
C TRP A 57 -3.91 9.13 -3.66
N ASP A 58 -3.26 10.25 -3.92
CA ASP A 58 -3.47 11.46 -3.16
C ASP A 58 -4.89 12.02 -3.35
N SER A 59 -5.47 11.86 -4.54
CA SER A 59 -6.86 12.24 -4.82
C SER A 59 -7.86 11.37 -4.03
N ILE A 60 -7.66 10.06 -4.01
CA ILE A 60 -8.51 9.12 -3.25
C ILE A 60 -8.40 9.43 -1.75
N GLU A 61 -7.20 9.61 -1.23
CA GLU A 61 -6.99 9.95 0.19
C GLU A 61 -7.73 11.24 0.56
N LYS A 62 -7.67 12.26 -0.30
CA LYS A 62 -8.38 13.52 -0.10
C LYS A 62 -9.90 13.35 -0.06
N GLU A 63 -10.47 12.57 -0.97
CA GLU A 63 -11.91 12.28 -0.98
C GLU A 63 -12.35 11.53 0.28
N LEU A 64 -11.54 10.59 0.76
CA LEU A 64 -11.81 9.83 1.98
C LEU A 64 -11.78 10.69 3.26
N HIS A 65 -11.16 11.86 3.21
CA HIS A 65 -11.17 12.82 4.31
C HIS A 65 -12.46 13.63 4.39
N GLN A 66 -13.35 13.55 3.40
CA GLN A 66 -14.65 14.20 3.46
C GLN A 66 -15.56 13.48 4.46
N PRO A 67 -16.07 14.15 5.51
CA PRO A 67 -16.81 13.50 6.58
C PRO A 67 -18.06 12.76 6.10
N SER A 68 -18.78 13.33 5.14
CA SER A 68 -20.00 12.74 4.57
C SER A 68 -19.69 11.46 3.79
N PHE A 69 -18.58 11.47 3.04
CA PHE A 69 -18.17 10.30 2.26
C PHE A 69 -17.62 9.19 3.18
N TRP A 70 -16.85 9.54 4.19
CA TRP A 70 -16.38 8.59 5.19
C TRP A 70 -17.54 7.91 5.93
N ALA A 71 -18.52 8.69 6.41
CA ALA A 71 -19.69 8.17 7.10
C ALA A 71 -20.57 7.27 6.21
N PHE A 72 -20.55 7.49 4.90
CA PHE A 72 -21.23 6.63 3.93
C PHE A 72 -20.53 5.27 3.78
N LEU A 73 -19.19 5.26 3.79
CA LEU A 73 -18.40 4.05 3.56
C LEU A 73 -18.32 3.15 4.79
N THR A 74 -18.30 3.73 6.00
CA THR A 74 -18.00 2.97 7.20
C THR A 74 -18.51 3.63 8.47
N ASN A 75 -18.74 2.81 9.50
CA ASN A 75 -19.02 3.27 10.85
C ASN A 75 -17.76 3.40 11.73
N TYR A 76 -16.58 3.09 11.19
CA TYR A 76 -15.35 3.26 11.94
C TYR A 76 -15.02 4.73 12.17
N GLN A 77 -14.54 5.02 13.38
CA GLN A 77 -14.07 6.37 13.68
C GLN A 77 -12.83 6.70 12.81
N PRO A 78 -12.75 7.92 12.32
CA PRO A 78 -11.63 8.36 11.47
C PRO A 78 -10.24 8.11 12.08
N GLU A 79 -10.14 8.23 13.41
CA GLU A 79 -8.90 8.04 14.17
C GLU A 79 -8.35 6.62 14.10
N ASN A 80 -9.20 5.64 13.77
CA ASN A 80 -8.79 4.24 13.58
C ASN A 80 -8.01 4.02 12.28
N TYR A 81 -8.08 5.00 11.38
CA TYR A 81 -7.44 4.97 10.07
C TYR A 81 -6.72 6.31 9.80
N PRO A 82 -5.50 6.50 10.34
CA PRO A 82 -4.70 7.71 10.09
C PRO A 82 -4.51 7.99 8.60
N ASN A 83 -4.22 6.96 7.82
CA ASN A 83 -4.34 6.97 6.37
C ASN A 83 -5.69 6.36 6.00
N ARG A 84 -6.60 7.17 5.47
CA ARG A 84 -7.98 6.74 5.17
C ARG A 84 -8.05 5.62 4.13
N ILE A 85 -7.12 5.62 3.19
CA ILE A 85 -7.01 4.61 2.14
C ILE A 85 -6.77 3.20 2.70
N ASP A 86 -6.22 3.07 3.92
CA ASP A 86 -6.07 1.76 4.59
C ASP A 86 -7.41 1.04 4.75
N LEU A 87 -8.53 1.76 4.96
CA LEU A 87 -9.86 1.18 4.99
C LEU A 87 -10.20 0.45 3.69
N LEU A 88 -9.90 1.07 2.54
CA LEU A 88 -10.19 0.47 1.24
C LEU A 88 -9.38 -0.80 1.03
N PHE A 89 -8.10 -0.77 1.39
CA PHE A 89 -7.24 -1.95 1.31
C PHE A 89 -7.71 -3.07 2.22
N ASP A 90 -8.13 -2.76 3.45
CA ASP A 90 -8.70 -3.75 4.37
C ASP A 90 -9.97 -4.38 3.80
N LEU A 91 -10.89 -3.57 3.26
CA LEU A 91 -12.11 -4.08 2.63
C LEU A 91 -11.81 -4.98 1.43
N MET A 92 -10.85 -4.60 0.59
CA MET A 92 -10.43 -5.39 -0.57
C MET A 92 -9.75 -6.70 -0.18
N ALA A 93 -9.08 -6.75 0.96
CA ALA A 93 -8.43 -7.94 1.50
C ALA A 93 -9.40 -8.87 2.25
N GLY A 94 -10.67 -8.52 2.34
CA GLY A 94 -11.70 -9.32 3.03
C GLY A 94 -12.02 -8.84 4.45
N GLY A 95 -11.58 -7.65 4.81
CA GLY A 95 -11.84 -7.01 6.10
C GLY A 95 -10.61 -6.93 7.01
N LYS A 96 -10.79 -6.24 8.13
CA LYS A 96 -9.71 -6.02 9.11
C LYS A 96 -9.28 -7.33 9.77
N SER A 97 -8.01 -7.65 9.68
CA SER A 97 -7.40 -8.83 10.31
C SER A 97 -6.84 -8.50 11.72
N ARG A 98 -6.66 -9.54 12.53
CA ARG A 98 -5.91 -9.45 13.79
C ARG A 98 -4.40 -9.29 13.55
N ASP A 99 -3.89 -9.82 12.45
CA ASP A 99 -2.50 -9.61 12.03
C ASP A 99 -2.37 -8.23 11.41
N LYS A 100 -1.49 -7.42 11.99
CA LYS A 100 -1.25 -6.02 11.60
C LYS A 100 -0.91 -5.85 10.12
N TYR A 101 -0.20 -6.79 9.53
CA TYR A 101 0.29 -6.71 8.16
C TYR A 101 -0.41 -7.67 7.19
N ALA A 102 -1.49 -8.32 7.60
CA ALA A 102 -2.22 -9.26 6.75
C ALA A 102 -2.66 -8.64 5.43
N THR A 103 -3.16 -7.42 5.47
CA THR A 103 -3.58 -6.67 4.28
C THR A 103 -2.42 -6.42 3.33
N PHE A 104 -1.27 -5.99 3.84
CA PHE A 104 -0.06 -5.83 3.03
C PHE A 104 0.38 -7.14 2.39
N PHE A 105 0.45 -8.23 3.13
CA PHE A 105 0.83 -9.54 2.57
C PHE A 105 -0.15 -10.04 1.53
N TYR A 106 -1.45 -9.77 1.70
CA TYR A 106 -2.45 -10.10 0.70
C TYR A 106 -2.13 -9.43 -0.66
N PHE A 107 -1.87 -8.11 -0.67
CA PHE A 107 -1.55 -7.39 -1.88
C PHE A 107 -0.18 -7.75 -2.45
N ASN A 108 0.82 -7.93 -1.60
CA ASN A 108 2.15 -8.37 -2.02
C ASN A 108 2.09 -9.73 -2.76
N ASN A 109 1.34 -10.68 -2.23
CA ASN A 109 1.15 -11.97 -2.89
C ASN A 109 0.37 -11.84 -4.21
N LYS A 110 -0.66 -11.01 -4.23
CA LYS A 110 -1.43 -10.72 -5.46
C LYS A 110 -0.57 -10.09 -6.55
N ILE A 111 0.29 -9.15 -6.19
CA ILE A 111 1.23 -8.51 -7.12
C ILE A 111 2.22 -9.54 -7.67
N LYS A 112 2.83 -10.35 -6.80
CA LYS A 112 3.77 -11.42 -7.20
C LYS A 112 3.11 -12.47 -8.14
N GLU A 113 1.87 -12.86 -7.86
CA GLU A 113 1.13 -13.76 -8.75
C GLU A 113 0.89 -13.15 -10.13
N LYS A 114 0.63 -11.84 -10.20
CA LYS A 114 0.40 -11.13 -11.46
C LYS A 114 1.67 -10.88 -12.23
N GLU A 115 2.78 -10.57 -11.56
CA GLU A 115 4.11 -10.49 -12.17
C GLU A 115 4.47 -11.82 -12.85
N ARG A 116 4.19 -12.94 -12.19
CA ARG A 116 4.34 -14.28 -12.79
C ARG A 116 3.46 -14.47 -14.04
N LYS A 117 2.31 -13.81 -14.14
CA LYS A 117 1.36 -13.92 -15.26
C LYS A 117 1.46 -12.78 -16.29
N LYS A 118 2.47 -11.89 -16.17
CA LYS A 118 2.71 -10.75 -17.10
C LYS A 118 1.51 -9.83 -17.39
N LYS A 119 0.56 -9.62 -16.45
CA LYS A 119 -0.51 -8.64 -16.68
C LYS A 119 -0.98 -7.94 -15.39
N ASN A 120 -0.86 -6.62 -15.38
CA ASN A 120 -1.75 -5.62 -14.77
C ASN A 120 -1.60 -5.26 -13.30
N ALA A 121 -0.52 -4.53 -12.92
CA ALA A 121 -0.57 -3.53 -11.83
C ALA A 121 -1.74 -2.53 -12.05
N ARG A 122 -2.08 -2.26 -13.32
CA ARG A 122 -3.20 -1.42 -13.77
C ARG A 122 -4.58 -1.88 -13.28
N LEU A 123 -4.78 -3.17 -12.99
CA LEU A 123 -6.09 -3.68 -12.59
C LEU A 123 -6.44 -3.37 -11.13
N ILE A 124 -5.45 -3.37 -10.24
CA ILE A 124 -5.66 -2.98 -8.83
C ILE A 124 -5.99 -1.48 -8.78
N PHE A 125 -5.36 -0.70 -9.66
CA PHE A 125 -5.61 0.73 -9.77
C PHE A 125 -6.96 1.06 -10.38
N LEU A 126 -7.40 0.31 -11.38
CA LEU A 126 -8.75 0.43 -11.93
C LEU A 126 -9.82 0.13 -10.88
N LEU A 127 -9.57 -0.80 -9.97
CA LEU A 127 -10.50 -1.08 -8.87
C LEU A 127 -10.53 0.04 -7.83
N LEU A 128 -9.43 0.77 -7.61
CA LEU A 128 -9.39 1.97 -6.77
C LEU A 128 -9.98 3.20 -7.50
N GLY A 129 -9.89 3.28 -8.80
CA GLY A 129 -10.46 4.35 -9.62
C GLY A 129 -11.97 4.26 -9.85
N PHE A 130 -12.63 3.16 -9.46
CA PHE A 130 -14.09 2.98 -9.50
C PHE A 130 -14.82 3.47 -8.25
N LEU A 131 -14.08 3.94 -7.26
CA LEU A 131 -14.61 4.59 -6.08
C LEU A 131 -14.53 6.11 -6.21
#